data_b7c8b5f9bee446a27e3dff6c913da8f0
#
_entry.id   b7c8b5f9bee446a27e3dff6c913da8f0
#
_cell.length_a   1.000
_cell.length_b   1.000
_cell.length_c   1.000
_cell.angle_alpha   90.00
_cell.angle_beta   90.00
_cell.angle_gamma   90.00
#
_symmetry.space_group_name_H-M   'P 1'
#
loop_
_entity.id
_entity.type
_entity.pdbx_description
1 polymer ?
#
loop_
_entity_poly.entity_id
_entity_poly.type
_entity_poly.pdbx_seq_one_letter_code
_entity_poly.pdbx_strand_id
1 'polypeptide(L)'
;VLGWARLRGQGLRMERRDLLAALLFGVIGQGIYQLLWAGSLGTINAGTSALLIAVTPFLTAIFASLLKIDPLRRATAIGGAIAFAGVTAVALGEGGGSFGGTTRGILATLLAACCWASYLLAGARVIPRVGAVAWTGWSMVFGGAVLIPFGAAQWLELGSPIPPAVALFGVLFATFGSSSLANVLYFSAVPIVGPARVASFQLLVPFLAVVVSSIVLGEALEPVQALGGTLIIVGIWVGRQTRLPFRRGVR
;
A
#
# COMPACT_ATOMS: atom_id res chain seq x y z
N VAL A 1 -13.17 3.36 10.87
CA VAL A 1 -12.67 2.06 11.39
C VAL A 1 -13.00 1.93 12.87
N LEU A 2 -12.46 2.80 13.75
CA LEU A 2 -12.64 2.67 15.21
C LEU A 2 -14.11 2.78 15.65
N GLY A 3 -14.89 3.71 15.07
CA GLY A 3 -16.32 3.83 15.36
C GLY A 3 -17.11 2.57 15.03
N TRP A 4 -16.87 1.99 13.87
CA TRP A 4 -17.51 0.73 13.45
C TRP A 4 -17.11 -0.46 14.34
N ALA A 5 -15.84 -0.54 14.72
CA ALA A 5 -15.35 -1.58 15.62
C ALA A 5 -16.00 -1.50 17.02
N ARG A 6 -16.19 -0.28 17.52
CA ARG A 6 -16.84 -0.04 18.81
C ARG A 6 -18.32 -0.48 18.80
N LEU A 7 -19.03 -0.20 17.68
CA LEU A 7 -20.41 -0.66 17.49
C LEU A 7 -20.54 -2.18 17.44
N ARG A 8 -19.49 -2.88 16.99
CA ARG A 8 -19.42 -4.35 16.93
C ARG A 8 -18.87 -5.00 18.20
N GLY A 9 -18.64 -4.23 19.28
CA GLY A 9 -18.10 -4.75 20.52
C GLY A 9 -16.66 -5.27 20.44
N GLN A 10 -15.93 -4.91 19.37
CA GLN A 10 -14.53 -5.33 19.23
C GLN A 10 -13.65 -4.54 20.19
N GLY A 11 -12.79 -5.21 20.93
CA GLY A 11 -11.86 -4.58 21.85
C GLY A 11 -10.87 -3.68 21.11
N LEU A 12 -10.99 -2.35 21.31
CA LEU A 12 -10.06 -1.36 20.76
C LEU A 12 -8.94 -1.02 21.74
N ARG A 13 -8.95 -1.65 22.91
CA ARG A 13 -7.91 -1.43 23.93
C ARG A 13 -6.62 -2.08 23.46
N MET A 14 -5.56 -1.28 23.42
CA MET A 14 -4.20 -1.71 23.16
C MET A 14 -3.37 -1.47 24.40
N GLU A 15 -2.43 -2.35 24.67
CA GLU A 15 -1.40 -2.09 25.67
C GLU A 15 -0.58 -0.85 25.26
N ARG A 16 -0.01 -0.15 26.23
CA ARG A 16 0.77 1.07 25.99
C ARG A 16 1.88 0.85 24.95
N ARG A 17 2.52 -0.31 24.97
CA ARG A 17 3.55 -0.69 24.02
C ARG A 17 3.03 -0.80 22.58
N ASP A 18 1.89 -1.45 22.40
CA ASP A 18 1.29 -1.65 21.08
C ASP A 18 0.69 -0.35 20.55
N LEU A 19 0.18 0.51 21.42
CA LEU A 19 -0.30 1.84 21.07
C LEU A 19 0.86 2.75 20.63
N LEU A 20 2.01 2.69 21.29
CA LEU A 20 3.22 3.40 20.86
C LEU A 20 3.74 2.89 19.50
N ALA A 21 3.66 1.59 19.26
CA ALA A 21 3.98 1.03 17.95
C ALA A 21 3.00 1.53 16.88
N ALA A 22 1.68 1.58 17.17
CA ALA A 22 0.69 2.12 16.25
C ALA A 22 0.88 3.62 16.01
N LEU A 23 1.30 4.39 17.03
CA LEU A 23 1.67 5.79 16.89
C LEU A 23 2.87 5.95 15.95
N LEU A 24 4.00 5.30 16.25
CA LEU A 24 5.24 5.43 15.49
C LEU A 24 5.05 5.00 14.04
N PHE A 25 4.54 3.78 13.84
CA PHE A 25 4.39 3.23 12.50
C PHE A 25 3.15 3.77 11.76
N GLY A 26 2.15 4.28 12.46
CA GLY A 26 1.05 5.03 11.87
C GLY A 26 1.52 6.38 11.32
N VAL A 27 2.32 7.12 12.08
CA VAL A 27 2.98 8.35 11.60
C VAL A 27 3.87 8.07 10.40
N ILE A 28 4.71 7.03 10.45
CA ILE A 28 5.63 6.68 9.36
C ILE A 28 4.84 6.20 8.14
N GLY A 29 3.97 5.19 8.30
CA GLY A 29 3.36 4.45 7.18
C GLY A 29 2.05 5.04 6.66
N GLN A 30 1.38 5.93 7.41
CA GLN A 30 0.17 6.61 6.96
C GLN A 30 0.39 8.12 6.80
N GLY A 31 1.17 8.74 7.69
CA GLY A 31 1.46 10.18 7.64
C GLY A 31 2.60 10.49 6.67
N ILE A 32 3.83 10.14 7.03
CA ILE A 32 5.05 10.48 6.26
C ILE A 32 5.01 9.84 4.88
N TYR A 33 4.59 8.56 4.79
CA TYR A 33 4.37 7.90 3.51
C TYR A 33 3.53 8.74 2.56
N GLN A 34 2.38 9.22 3.03
CA GLN A 34 1.43 9.97 2.20
C GLN A 34 1.99 11.33 1.78
N LEU A 35 2.69 12.04 2.67
CA LEU A 35 3.35 13.31 2.35
C LEU A 35 4.45 13.13 1.29
N LEU A 36 5.27 12.10 1.44
CA LEU A 36 6.35 11.81 0.49
C LEU A 36 5.80 11.40 -0.87
N TRP A 37 4.82 10.49 -0.89
CA TRP A 37 4.23 9.99 -2.13
C TRP A 37 3.43 11.07 -2.85
N ALA A 38 2.49 11.73 -2.19
CA ALA A 38 1.69 12.78 -2.79
C ALA A 38 2.56 13.97 -3.25
N GLY A 39 3.56 14.37 -2.45
CA GLY A 39 4.50 15.43 -2.80
C GLY A 39 5.40 15.08 -3.99
N SER A 40 5.62 13.79 -4.28
CA SER A 40 6.41 13.36 -5.44
C SER A 40 5.63 13.41 -6.76
N LEU A 41 4.30 13.26 -6.73
CA LEU A 41 3.47 13.16 -7.94
C LEU A 41 3.51 14.39 -8.84
N GLY A 42 3.84 15.57 -8.29
CA GLY A 42 4.07 16.78 -9.09
C GLY A 42 5.44 16.85 -9.78
N THR A 43 6.34 15.89 -9.51
CA THR A 43 7.75 15.94 -9.94
C THR A 43 8.24 14.69 -10.66
N ILE A 44 7.42 13.65 -10.72
CA ILE A 44 7.66 12.39 -11.44
C ILE A 44 6.44 12.01 -12.26
N ASN A 45 6.66 11.27 -13.35
CA ASN A 45 5.58 10.76 -14.19
C ASN A 45 4.83 9.61 -13.50
N ALA A 46 3.54 9.42 -13.83
CA ALA A 46 2.69 8.38 -13.25
C ALA A 46 3.29 6.98 -13.41
N GLY A 47 3.82 6.64 -14.60
CA GLY A 47 4.49 5.37 -14.85
C GLY A 47 5.73 5.16 -13.95
N THR A 48 6.56 6.20 -13.78
CA THR A 48 7.71 6.17 -12.84
C THR A 48 7.24 5.94 -11.41
N SER A 49 6.19 6.65 -10.96
CA SER A 49 5.62 6.48 -9.62
C SER A 49 5.13 5.04 -9.40
N ALA A 50 4.39 4.49 -10.38
CA ALA A 50 3.88 3.12 -10.31
C ALA A 50 5.01 2.09 -10.17
N LEU A 51 6.10 2.22 -10.95
CA LEU A 51 7.26 1.33 -10.87
C LEU A 51 7.99 1.45 -9.52
N LEU A 52 8.20 2.66 -9.03
CA LEU A 52 8.88 2.87 -7.76
C LEU A 52 8.08 2.31 -6.59
N ILE A 53 6.76 2.47 -6.58
CA ILE A 53 5.89 1.86 -5.55
C ILE A 53 5.86 0.33 -5.70
N ALA A 54 5.94 -0.21 -6.91
CA ALA A 54 6.01 -1.65 -7.14
C ALA A 54 7.28 -2.32 -6.59
N VAL A 55 8.28 -1.55 -6.17
CA VAL A 55 9.44 -2.05 -5.39
C VAL A 55 9.05 -2.45 -3.95
N THR A 56 7.94 -1.95 -3.42
CA THR A 56 7.51 -2.17 -2.01
C THR A 56 7.47 -3.65 -1.59
N PRO A 57 6.93 -4.61 -2.37
CA PRO A 57 6.94 -6.02 -1.99
C PRO A 57 8.35 -6.59 -1.83
N PHE A 58 9.31 -6.13 -2.64
CA PHE A 58 10.71 -6.54 -2.52
C PHE A 58 11.35 -5.99 -1.24
N LEU A 59 11.14 -4.70 -0.97
CA LEU A 59 11.59 -4.08 0.28
C LEU A 59 10.98 -4.80 1.49
N THR A 60 9.68 -5.11 1.43
CA THR A 60 9.00 -5.87 2.48
C THR A 60 9.63 -7.26 2.67
N ALA A 61 9.91 -7.98 1.60
CA ALA A 61 10.53 -9.30 1.67
C ALA A 61 11.96 -9.26 2.22
N ILE A 62 12.77 -8.28 1.78
CA ILE A 62 14.13 -8.06 2.28
C ILE A 62 14.09 -7.70 3.77
N PHE A 63 13.31 -6.72 4.16
CA PHE A 63 13.19 -6.29 5.56
C PHE A 63 12.61 -7.40 6.44
N ALA A 64 11.62 -8.18 5.96
CA ALA A 64 11.08 -9.34 6.66
C ALA A 64 12.18 -10.38 6.95
N SER A 65 13.05 -10.63 5.97
CA SER A 65 14.17 -11.55 6.11
C SER A 65 15.23 -11.03 7.09
N LEU A 66 15.64 -9.77 6.97
CA LEU A 66 16.60 -9.12 7.88
C LEU A 66 16.10 -9.10 9.33
N LEU A 67 14.79 -8.87 9.52
CA LEU A 67 14.15 -8.85 10.83
C LEU A 67 13.73 -10.25 11.33
N LYS A 68 14.09 -11.32 10.58
CA LYS A 68 13.76 -12.73 10.89
C LYS A 68 12.25 -12.98 11.09
N ILE A 69 11.40 -12.21 10.39
CA ILE A 69 9.94 -12.36 10.42
C ILE A 69 9.50 -13.44 9.43
N ASP A 70 10.04 -13.36 8.19
CA ASP A 70 9.74 -14.31 7.12
C ASP A 70 11.00 -14.47 6.25
N PRO A 71 11.51 -15.69 6.06
CA PRO A 71 12.73 -15.89 5.27
C PRO A 71 12.48 -15.58 3.80
N LEU A 72 13.42 -14.87 3.16
CA LEU A 72 13.38 -14.61 1.73
C LEU A 72 13.55 -15.92 0.94
N ARG A 73 12.50 -16.32 0.24
CA ARG A 73 12.48 -17.56 -0.54
C ARG A 73 12.76 -17.28 -2.00
N ARG A 74 13.47 -18.19 -2.66
CA ARG A 74 13.78 -18.07 -4.11
C ARG A 74 12.51 -17.89 -4.95
N ALA A 75 11.43 -18.63 -4.66
CA ALA A 75 10.18 -18.48 -5.40
C ALA A 75 9.53 -17.09 -5.21
N THR A 76 9.61 -16.52 -4.00
CA THR A 76 9.14 -15.15 -3.74
C THR A 76 9.97 -14.12 -4.52
N ALA A 77 11.29 -14.31 -4.60
CA ALA A 77 12.17 -13.43 -5.36
C ALA A 77 11.92 -13.54 -6.87
N ILE A 78 11.84 -14.76 -7.40
CA ILE A 78 11.59 -15.01 -8.83
C ILE A 78 10.18 -14.51 -9.21
N GLY A 79 9.16 -14.91 -8.46
CA GLY A 79 7.78 -14.49 -8.73
C GLY A 79 7.63 -12.96 -8.63
N GLY A 80 8.30 -12.33 -7.67
CA GLY A 80 8.36 -10.88 -7.55
C GLY A 80 9.01 -10.23 -8.78
N ALA A 81 10.16 -10.75 -9.26
CA ALA A 81 10.83 -10.22 -10.44
C ALA A 81 9.96 -10.32 -11.71
N ILE A 82 9.26 -11.46 -11.91
CA ILE A 82 8.30 -11.63 -13.02
C ILE A 82 7.15 -10.62 -12.90
N ALA A 83 6.57 -10.46 -11.70
CA ALA A 83 5.47 -9.52 -11.49
C ALA A 83 5.92 -8.07 -11.67
N PHE A 84 7.15 -7.73 -11.27
CA PHE A 84 7.73 -6.39 -11.49
C PHE A 84 7.92 -6.10 -12.98
N ALA A 85 8.41 -7.07 -13.77
CA ALA A 85 8.46 -6.95 -15.21
C ALA A 85 7.07 -6.71 -15.82
N GLY A 86 6.04 -7.37 -15.29
CA GLY A 86 4.65 -7.14 -15.67
C GLY A 86 4.17 -5.72 -15.36
N VAL A 87 4.47 -5.17 -14.17
CA VAL A 87 4.17 -3.77 -13.83
C VAL A 87 4.87 -2.81 -14.77
N THR A 88 6.12 -3.09 -15.14
CA THR A 88 6.87 -2.30 -16.12
C THR A 88 6.16 -2.28 -17.47
N ALA A 89 5.67 -3.44 -17.94
CA ALA A 89 4.94 -3.54 -19.20
C ALA A 89 3.60 -2.77 -19.16
N VAL A 90 2.86 -2.83 -18.05
CA VAL A 90 1.63 -2.03 -17.86
C VAL A 90 1.96 -0.53 -17.92
N ALA A 91 2.98 -0.09 -17.19
CA ALA A 91 3.37 1.32 -17.14
C ALA A 91 3.87 1.86 -18.49
N LEU A 92 4.48 1.01 -19.33
CA LEU A 92 4.88 1.38 -20.69
C LEU A 92 3.67 1.57 -21.62
N GLY A 93 2.57 0.85 -21.38
CA GLY A 93 1.33 0.97 -22.13
C GLY A 93 0.50 2.22 -21.78
N GLU A 94 0.73 2.85 -20.62
CA GLU A 94 0.04 4.07 -20.20
C GLU A 94 0.60 5.33 -20.89
N GLY A 95 0.45 5.43 -22.21
CA GLY A 95 0.64 6.71 -22.92
C GLY A 95 2.07 7.16 -23.19
N GLY A 96 2.87 6.29 -23.80
CA GLY A 96 4.09 6.69 -24.48
C GLY A 96 5.39 6.58 -23.69
N GLY A 97 5.45 5.73 -22.69
CA GLY A 97 6.71 5.19 -22.17
C GLY A 97 7.75 6.17 -21.62
N SER A 98 7.39 7.40 -21.33
CA SER A 98 8.34 8.34 -20.73
C SER A 98 8.48 8.06 -19.23
N PHE A 99 9.51 7.31 -18.88
CA PHE A 99 9.99 7.29 -17.50
C PHE A 99 10.81 8.55 -17.26
N GLY A 100 10.45 9.30 -16.22
CA GLY A 100 11.16 10.53 -15.93
C GLY A 100 10.70 11.17 -14.64
N GLY A 101 11.49 12.12 -14.20
CA GLY A 101 11.21 12.89 -13.01
C GLY A 101 12.47 13.42 -12.36
N THR A 102 12.29 14.24 -11.35
CA THR A 102 13.40 14.77 -10.57
C THR A 102 13.98 13.71 -9.64
N THR A 103 15.29 13.75 -9.40
CA THR A 103 15.95 12.88 -8.41
C THR A 103 15.28 12.97 -7.04
N ARG A 104 14.83 14.18 -6.65
CA ARG A 104 14.09 14.40 -5.40
C ARG A 104 12.78 13.62 -5.35
N GLY A 105 12.00 13.64 -6.43
CA GLY A 105 10.73 12.90 -6.52
C GLY A 105 10.94 11.38 -6.48
N ILE A 106 11.96 10.89 -7.19
CA ILE A 106 12.34 9.47 -7.18
C ILE A 106 12.74 9.02 -5.76
N LEU A 107 13.62 9.77 -5.10
CA LEU A 107 14.05 9.45 -3.73
C LEU A 107 12.90 9.53 -2.73
N ALA A 108 12.00 10.53 -2.85
CA ALA A 108 10.82 10.65 -2.01
C ALA A 108 9.89 9.45 -2.16
N THR A 109 9.64 8.99 -3.38
CA THR A 109 8.80 7.81 -3.64
C THR A 109 9.43 6.52 -3.12
N LEU A 110 10.75 6.33 -3.29
CA LEU A 110 11.44 5.16 -2.73
C LEU A 110 11.41 5.18 -1.19
N LEU A 111 11.59 6.34 -0.58
CA LEU A 111 11.48 6.49 0.87
C LEU A 111 10.05 6.21 1.35
N ALA A 112 9.04 6.65 0.59
CA ALA A 112 7.64 6.29 0.86
C ALA A 112 7.45 4.77 0.83
N ALA A 113 7.99 4.07 -0.18
CA ALA A 113 7.93 2.61 -0.25
C ALA A 113 8.58 1.93 0.97
N CYS A 114 9.70 2.45 1.48
CA CYS A 114 10.32 1.98 2.72
C CYS A 114 9.44 2.23 3.95
N CYS A 115 8.78 3.39 4.03
CA CYS A 115 7.85 3.71 5.12
C CYS A 115 6.68 2.71 5.15
N TRP A 116 6.09 2.43 3.99
CA TRP A 116 4.99 1.46 3.86
C TRP A 116 5.44 0.05 4.23
N ALA A 117 6.60 -0.42 3.73
CA ALA A 117 7.15 -1.72 4.07
C ALA A 117 7.39 -1.87 5.58
N SER A 118 7.91 -0.83 6.24
CA SER A 118 8.14 -0.80 7.70
C SER A 118 6.83 -0.91 8.47
N TYR A 119 5.80 -0.17 8.06
CA TYR A 119 4.46 -0.20 8.66
C TYR A 119 3.81 -1.59 8.53
N LEU A 120 3.93 -2.22 7.36
CA LEU A 120 3.43 -3.57 7.13
C LEU A 120 4.11 -4.60 8.05
N LEU A 121 5.42 -4.51 8.22
CA LEU A 121 6.19 -5.42 9.08
C LEU A 121 5.92 -5.20 10.56
N ALA A 122 5.74 -3.96 10.99
CA ALA A 122 5.31 -3.65 12.35
C ALA A 122 3.91 -4.25 12.61
N GLY A 123 2.99 -4.10 11.66
CA GLY A 123 1.66 -4.72 11.71
C GLY A 123 1.75 -6.24 11.85
N ALA A 124 2.63 -6.89 11.10
CA ALA A 124 2.81 -8.36 11.19
C ALA A 124 3.17 -8.85 12.60
N ARG A 125 3.86 -8.02 13.40
CA ARG A 125 4.24 -8.33 14.79
C ARG A 125 3.15 -7.97 15.81
N VAL A 126 2.40 -6.92 15.57
CA VAL A 126 1.43 -6.35 16.53
C VAL A 126 0.04 -6.94 16.36
N ILE A 127 -0.42 -7.13 15.12
CA ILE A 127 -1.77 -7.63 14.79
C ILE A 127 -2.16 -8.94 15.49
N PRO A 128 -1.28 -9.95 15.67
CA PRO A 128 -1.63 -11.17 16.37
C PRO A 128 -2.12 -10.94 17.81
N ARG A 129 -1.74 -9.82 18.44
CA ARG A 129 -2.13 -9.45 19.82
C ARG A 129 -3.35 -8.55 19.86
N VAL A 130 -3.46 -7.59 18.94
CA VAL A 130 -4.46 -6.52 19.02
C VAL A 130 -5.54 -6.61 17.95
N GLY A 131 -5.33 -7.41 16.91
CA GLY A 131 -6.22 -7.51 15.75
C GLY A 131 -5.97 -6.42 14.70
N ALA A 132 -6.36 -6.74 13.46
CA ALA A 132 -6.15 -5.85 12.31
C ALA A 132 -6.95 -4.54 12.40
N VAL A 133 -8.14 -4.59 12.97
CA VAL A 133 -9.02 -3.41 13.10
C VAL A 133 -8.45 -2.39 14.06
N ALA A 134 -7.96 -2.83 15.23
CA ALA A 134 -7.36 -1.92 16.21
C ALA A 134 -6.04 -1.34 15.67
N TRP A 135 -5.17 -2.17 15.08
CA TRP A 135 -3.94 -1.73 14.44
C TRP A 135 -4.20 -0.66 13.38
N THR A 136 -5.05 -0.98 12.38
CA THR A 136 -5.35 -0.07 11.27
C THR A 136 -6.01 1.22 11.78
N GLY A 137 -6.99 1.10 12.68
CA GLY A 137 -7.75 2.24 13.19
C GLY A 137 -6.86 3.24 13.92
N TRP A 138 -6.05 2.80 14.88
CA TRP A 138 -5.15 3.68 15.60
C TRP A 138 -4.03 4.25 14.73
N SER A 139 -3.45 3.43 13.84
CA SER A 139 -2.44 3.91 12.88
C SER A 139 -2.98 5.00 11.96
N MET A 140 -4.23 4.86 11.48
CA MET A 140 -4.88 5.90 10.66
C MET A 140 -5.17 7.18 11.45
N VAL A 141 -5.55 7.08 12.73
CA VAL A 141 -5.74 8.27 13.59
C VAL A 141 -4.43 9.02 13.74
N PHE A 142 -3.35 8.33 14.10
CA PHE A 142 -2.05 8.97 14.30
C PHE A 142 -1.43 9.49 12.99
N GLY A 143 -1.52 8.73 11.92
CA GLY A 143 -1.05 9.17 10.61
C GLY A 143 -1.88 10.32 10.04
N GLY A 144 -3.21 10.27 10.20
CA GLY A 144 -4.12 11.34 9.80
C GLY A 144 -3.86 12.64 10.57
N ALA A 145 -3.56 12.55 11.86
CA ALA A 145 -3.22 13.72 12.68
C ALA A 145 -2.00 14.48 12.13
N VAL A 146 -1.04 13.78 11.53
CA VAL A 146 0.10 14.42 10.83
C VAL A 146 -0.36 15.14 9.56
N LEU A 147 -1.33 14.61 8.84
CA LEU A 147 -1.79 15.17 7.56
C LEU A 147 -2.71 16.38 7.72
N ILE A 148 -3.43 16.49 8.84
CA ILE A 148 -4.40 17.57 9.09
C ILE A 148 -3.78 18.97 8.92
N PRO A 149 -2.62 19.32 9.53
CA PRO A 149 -2.07 20.67 9.40
C PRO A 149 -1.66 20.99 7.97
N PHE A 150 -1.12 20.02 7.23
CA PHE A 150 -0.76 20.21 5.82
C PHE A 150 -1.99 20.39 4.93
N GLY A 151 -3.01 19.56 5.11
CA GLY A 151 -4.27 19.67 4.38
C GLY A 151 -5.00 20.98 4.70
N ALA A 152 -5.02 21.39 5.97
CA ALA A 152 -5.64 22.64 6.38
C ALA A 152 -4.90 23.86 5.79
N ALA A 153 -3.57 23.89 5.83
CA ALA A 153 -2.79 24.96 5.23
C ALA A 153 -3.08 25.08 3.72
N GLN A 154 -3.03 23.97 2.99
CA GLN A 154 -3.33 23.94 1.56
C GLN A 154 -4.77 24.37 1.24
N TRP A 155 -5.74 23.97 2.06
CA TRP A 155 -7.13 24.41 1.93
C TRP A 155 -7.26 25.94 2.07
N LEU A 156 -6.60 26.52 3.06
CA LEU A 156 -6.61 27.97 3.29
C LEU A 156 -5.93 28.73 2.14
N GLU A 157 -4.78 28.24 1.65
CA GLU A 157 -4.08 28.82 0.50
C GLU A 157 -4.92 28.83 -0.78
N LEU A 158 -5.77 27.81 -0.98
CA LEU A 158 -6.70 27.73 -2.10
C LEU A 158 -7.96 28.59 -1.94
N GLY A 159 -8.08 29.39 -0.87
CA GLY A 159 -9.27 30.21 -0.61
C GLY A 159 -10.47 29.42 -0.07
N SER A 160 -10.23 28.26 0.51
CA SER A 160 -11.25 27.41 1.15
C SER A 160 -12.45 27.07 0.25
N PRO A 161 -12.22 26.54 -0.95
CA PRO A 161 -13.31 26.26 -1.88
C PRO A 161 -14.24 25.17 -1.32
N ILE A 162 -15.53 25.33 -1.51
CA ILE A 162 -16.51 24.27 -1.21
C ILE A 162 -16.41 23.22 -2.31
N PRO A 163 -16.03 21.96 -2.01
CA PRO A 163 -15.89 20.94 -3.02
C PRO A 163 -17.26 20.57 -3.62
N PRO A 164 -17.37 20.34 -4.93
CA PRO A 164 -18.60 19.86 -5.53
C PRO A 164 -18.98 18.48 -4.97
N ALA A 165 -20.27 18.15 -5.00
CA ALA A 165 -20.80 16.90 -4.42
C ALA A 165 -20.09 15.65 -4.96
N VAL A 166 -19.70 15.63 -6.24
CA VAL A 166 -18.94 14.52 -6.86
C VAL A 166 -17.58 14.35 -6.21
N ALA A 167 -16.86 15.46 -5.94
CA ALA A 167 -15.57 15.41 -5.26
C ALA A 167 -15.72 14.93 -3.80
N LEU A 168 -16.77 15.41 -3.11
CA LEU A 168 -17.07 14.94 -1.75
C LEU A 168 -17.38 13.44 -1.72
N PHE A 169 -18.18 12.94 -2.67
CA PHE A 169 -18.44 11.50 -2.81
C PHE A 169 -17.15 10.73 -3.08
N GLY A 170 -16.27 11.21 -3.96
CA GLY A 170 -14.97 10.61 -4.23
C GLY A 170 -14.09 10.52 -2.98
N VAL A 171 -14.02 11.59 -2.17
CA VAL A 171 -13.29 11.61 -0.90
C VAL A 171 -13.87 10.62 0.11
N LEU A 172 -15.20 10.55 0.25
CA LEU A 172 -15.86 9.59 1.13
C LEU A 172 -15.59 8.15 0.68
N PHE A 173 -15.73 7.86 -0.62
CA PHE A 173 -15.41 6.54 -1.17
C PHE A 173 -13.94 6.15 -0.95
N ALA A 174 -13.01 7.06 -1.21
CA ALA A 174 -11.58 6.83 -0.96
C ALA A 174 -11.29 6.59 0.52
N THR A 175 -11.93 7.33 1.42
CA THR A 175 -11.72 7.22 2.86
C THR A 175 -12.29 5.91 3.43
N PHE A 176 -13.54 5.59 3.13
CA PHE A 176 -14.21 4.43 3.71
C PHE A 176 -13.91 3.14 2.95
N GLY A 177 -13.91 3.16 1.62
CA GLY A 177 -13.67 2.00 0.77
C GLY A 177 -12.18 1.71 0.61
N SER A 178 -11.47 2.56 -0.11
CA SER A 178 -10.08 2.33 -0.49
C SER A 178 -9.12 2.39 0.70
N SER A 179 -9.28 3.37 1.62
CA SER A 179 -8.36 3.48 2.76
C SER A 179 -8.79 2.61 3.95
N SER A 180 -10.01 2.75 4.45
CA SER A 180 -10.38 2.08 5.70
C SER A 180 -10.65 0.59 5.52
N LEU A 181 -11.58 0.22 4.63
CA LEU A 181 -11.96 -1.18 4.44
C LEU A 181 -10.82 -1.99 3.83
N ALA A 182 -10.19 -1.48 2.78
CA ALA A 182 -9.10 -2.19 2.10
C ALA A 182 -7.92 -2.43 3.04
N ASN A 183 -7.53 -1.44 3.87
CA ASN A 183 -6.45 -1.64 4.85
C ASN A 183 -6.82 -2.67 5.92
N VAL A 184 -8.06 -2.66 6.44
CA VAL A 184 -8.50 -3.69 7.40
C VAL A 184 -8.41 -5.08 6.79
N LEU A 185 -8.90 -5.27 5.56
CA LEU A 185 -8.83 -6.56 4.84
C LEU A 185 -7.37 -6.96 4.58
N TYR A 186 -6.55 -6.03 4.11
CA TYR A 186 -5.13 -6.23 3.84
C TYR A 186 -4.39 -6.69 5.10
N PHE A 187 -4.54 -5.98 6.20
CA PHE A 187 -3.89 -6.34 7.46
C PHE A 187 -4.48 -7.58 8.13
N SER A 188 -5.74 -7.93 7.87
CA SER A 188 -6.32 -9.21 8.33
C SER A 188 -5.68 -10.41 7.63
N ALA A 189 -5.18 -10.26 6.42
CA ALA A 189 -4.49 -11.32 5.68
C ALA A 189 -3.04 -11.54 6.16
N VAL A 190 -2.39 -10.51 6.75
CA VAL A 190 -0.97 -10.56 7.14
C VAL A 190 -0.65 -11.73 8.09
N PRO A 191 -1.39 -12.00 9.19
CA PRO A 191 -1.10 -13.13 10.07
C PRO A 191 -1.40 -14.50 9.44
N ILE A 192 -2.17 -14.54 8.34
CA ILE A 192 -2.56 -15.79 7.68
C ILE A 192 -1.51 -16.22 6.65
N VAL A 193 -1.08 -15.28 5.78
CA VAL A 193 -0.23 -15.60 4.63
C VAL A 193 1.17 -14.99 4.70
N GLY A 194 1.43 -14.12 5.66
CA GLY A 194 2.69 -13.42 5.84
C GLY A 194 2.78 -12.08 5.09
N PRO A 195 3.60 -11.13 5.61
CA PRO A 195 3.66 -9.76 5.11
C PRO A 195 4.16 -9.65 3.67
N ALA A 196 5.21 -10.41 3.30
CA ALA A 196 5.77 -10.37 1.94
C ALA A 196 4.78 -10.86 0.87
N ARG A 197 3.96 -11.88 1.19
CA ARG A 197 2.94 -12.38 0.27
C ARG A 197 1.76 -11.42 0.13
N VAL A 198 1.33 -10.82 1.24
CA VAL A 198 0.26 -9.79 1.20
C VAL A 198 0.73 -8.61 0.35
N ALA A 199 1.97 -8.15 0.56
CA ALA A 199 2.55 -7.07 -0.23
C ALA A 199 2.59 -7.38 -1.74
N SER A 200 2.84 -8.63 -2.14
CA SER A 200 2.88 -9.02 -3.56
C SER A 200 1.56 -8.79 -4.29
N PHE A 201 0.40 -8.83 -3.61
CA PHE A 201 -0.88 -8.52 -4.24
C PHE A 201 -1.04 -7.06 -4.64
N GLN A 202 -0.26 -6.15 -4.06
CA GLN A 202 -0.25 -4.73 -4.47
C GLN A 202 0.24 -4.56 -5.91
N LEU A 203 1.02 -5.50 -6.45
CA LEU A 203 1.46 -5.49 -7.85
C LEU A 203 0.28 -5.63 -8.84
N LEU A 204 -0.87 -6.14 -8.40
CA LEU A 204 -2.09 -6.16 -9.21
C LEU A 204 -2.74 -4.78 -9.40
N VAL A 205 -2.45 -3.82 -8.52
CA VAL A 205 -3.12 -2.52 -8.50
C VAL A 205 -2.98 -1.78 -9.83
N PRO A 206 -1.79 -1.62 -10.44
CA PRO A 206 -1.66 -0.95 -11.72
C PRO A 206 -2.48 -1.63 -12.84
N PHE A 207 -2.43 -2.95 -12.91
CA PHE A 207 -3.18 -3.69 -13.91
C PHE A 207 -4.70 -3.55 -13.72
N LEU A 208 -5.19 -3.66 -12.47
CA LEU A 208 -6.60 -3.48 -12.17
C LEU A 208 -7.06 -2.04 -12.46
N ALA A 209 -6.20 -1.04 -12.23
CA ALA A 209 -6.50 0.34 -12.56
C ALA A 209 -6.73 0.51 -14.08
N VAL A 210 -5.87 -0.07 -14.92
CA VAL A 210 -6.02 -0.04 -16.38
C VAL A 210 -7.30 -0.77 -16.83
N VAL A 211 -7.60 -1.94 -16.26
CA VAL A 211 -8.83 -2.68 -16.58
C VAL A 211 -10.08 -1.87 -16.21
N VAL A 212 -10.08 -1.23 -15.04
CA VAL A 212 -11.21 -0.38 -14.61
C VAL A 212 -11.33 0.85 -15.50
N SER A 213 -10.22 1.50 -15.86
CA SER A 213 -10.19 2.64 -16.78
C SER A 213 -10.78 2.25 -18.15
N SER A 214 -10.37 1.09 -18.68
CA SER A 214 -10.91 0.57 -19.94
C SER A 214 -12.43 0.37 -19.90
N ILE A 215 -12.96 -0.18 -18.81
CA ILE A 215 -14.40 -0.44 -18.67
C ILE A 215 -15.20 0.85 -18.42
N VAL A 216 -14.70 1.75 -17.57
CA VAL A 216 -15.43 2.93 -17.10
C VAL A 216 -15.29 4.11 -18.06
N LEU A 217 -14.10 4.32 -18.62
CA LEU A 217 -13.77 5.44 -19.50
C LEU A 217 -13.80 5.07 -20.98
N GLY A 218 -13.96 3.77 -21.31
CA GLY A 218 -13.95 3.28 -22.69
C GLY A 218 -12.57 3.33 -23.35
N GLU A 219 -11.49 3.42 -22.56
CA GLU A 219 -10.13 3.42 -23.07
C GLU A 219 -9.74 2.04 -23.60
N ALA A 220 -9.07 1.98 -24.76
CA ALA A 220 -8.63 0.72 -25.32
C ALA A 220 -7.52 0.11 -24.47
N LEU A 221 -7.68 -1.17 -24.10
CA LEU A 221 -6.63 -1.94 -23.43
C LEU A 221 -5.52 -2.27 -24.44
N GLU A 222 -4.36 -1.69 -24.25
CA GLU A 222 -3.21 -1.98 -25.09
C GLU A 222 -2.71 -3.43 -24.91
N PRO A 223 -2.29 -4.12 -25.99
CA PRO A 223 -1.77 -5.50 -25.89
C PRO A 223 -0.62 -5.66 -24.89
N VAL A 224 0.25 -4.64 -24.76
CA VAL A 224 1.35 -4.64 -23.80
C VAL A 224 0.86 -4.59 -22.35
N GLN A 225 -0.25 -3.91 -22.09
CA GLN A 225 -0.88 -3.88 -20.76
C GLN A 225 -1.51 -5.22 -20.40
N ALA A 226 -2.16 -5.89 -21.37
CA ALA A 226 -2.72 -7.23 -21.18
C ALA A 226 -1.60 -8.27 -20.90
N LEU A 227 -0.48 -8.19 -21.65
CA LEU A 227 0.70 -9.00 -21.39
C LEU A 227 1.28 -8.73 -20.00
N GLY A 228 1.42 -7.46 -19.64
CA GLY A 228 1.89 -7.02 -18.32
C GLY A 228 1.04 -7.58 -17.18
N GLY A 229 -0.29 -7.48 -17.31
CA GLY A 229 -1.23 -8.05 -16.34
C GLY A 229 -1.08 -9.57 -16.19
N THR A 230 -0.90 -10.27 -17.31
CA THR A 230 -0.64 -11.72 -17.31
C THR A 230 0.65 -12.05 -16.55
N LEU A 231 1.74 -11.32 -16.82
CA LEU A 231 3.01 -11.49 -16.10
C LEU A 231 2.88 -11.23 -14.60
N ILE A 232 2.09 -10.22 -14.19
CA ILE A 232 1.82 -9.95 -12.77
C ILE A 232 1.15 -11.15 -12.12
N ILE A 233 0.10 -11.70 -12.72
CA ILE A 233 -0.64 -12.85 -12.19
C ILE A 233 0.27 -14.08 -12.09
N VAL A 234 1.04 -14.37 -13.15
CA VAL A 234 2.00 -15.48 -13.17
C VAL A 234 3.08 -15.30 -12.09
N GLY A 235 3.61 -14.09 -11.94
CA GLY A 235 4.63 -13.77 -10.93
C GLY A 235 4.11 -13.98 -9.51
N ILE A 236 2.89 -13.52 -9.21
CA ILE A 236 2.26 -13.75 -7.90
C ILE A 236 2.04 -15.26 -7.69
N TRP A 237 1.58 -15.98 -8.70
CA TRP A 237 1.35 -17.43 -8.62
C TRP A 237 2.65 -18.20 -8.35
N VAL A 238 3.73 -17.90 -9.08
CA VAL A 238 5.07 -18.48 -8.84
C VAL A 238 5.56 -18.20 -7.43
N GLY A 239 5.42 -16.96 -6.95
CA GLY A 239 5.81 -16.57 -5.60
C GLY A 239 5.06 -17.32 -4.47
N ARG A 240 3.87 -17.86 -4.80
CA ARG A 240 3.02 -18.61 -3.84
C ARG A 240 3.35 -20.10 -3.74
N GLN A 241 4.08 -20.69 -4.68
CA GLN A 241 4.29 -22.16 -4.78
C GLN A 241 5.10 -22.77 -3.62
N THR A 242 5.73 -21.98 -2.78
CA THR A 242 6.44 -22.50 -1.61
C THR A 242 5.47 -22.78 -0.46
N ARG A 243 5.01 -24.04 -0.33
CA ARG A 243 4.28 -24.55 0.83
C ARG A 243 5.25 -24.67 2.03
N LEU A 244 5.18 -23.73 2.97
CA LEU A 244 5.45 -24.03 4.39
C LEU A 244 4.47 -23.19 5.21
N PRO A 245 3.86 -23.77 6.27
CA PRO A 245 3.00 -23.00 7.14
C PRO A 245 3.81 -21.87 7.78
N PHE A 246 3.26 -20.67 7.75
CA PHE A 246 3.69 -19.60 8.65
C PHE A 246 3.63 -20.20 10.05
N ARG A 247 4.79 -20.39 10.66
CA ARG A 247 4.92 -20.99 12.00
C ARG A 247 4.12 -20.10 12.95
N ARG A 248 2.96 -20.57 13.38
CA ARG A 248 2.26 -20.02 14.54
C ARG A 248 3.19 -20.20 15.75
N GLY A 249 4.11 -19.31 15.93
CA GLY A 249 4.82 -19.12 17.15
C GLY A 249 4.22 -17.87 17.74
N VAL A 250 3.47 -18.00 18.77
CA VAL A 250 3.92 -18.06 20.15
C VAL A 250 2.72 -18.46 21.02
N ARG A 251 2.88 -19.45 21.86
CA ARG A 251 2.11 -19.57 23.10
C ARG A 251 2.53 -18.46 24.03
#